data_aea76beab3f9d229abd4ab1a4c1db1e3
#
_entry.id   aea76beab3f9d229abd4ab1a4c1db1e3
#
_cell.length_a   1.000
_cell.length_b   1.000
_cell.length_c   1.000
_cell.angle_alpha   90.00
_cell.angle_beta   90.00
_cell.angle_gamma   90.00
#
_symmetry.space_group_name_H-M   'P 1'
#
loop_
_entity.id
_entity.type
_entity.pdbx_description
1 polymer ?
#
loop_
_entity_poly.entity_id
_entity_poly.type
_entity_poly.pdbx_seq_one_letter_code
_entity_poly.pdbx_strand_id
1 'polypeptide(L)'
;MFLDYLIHEYNYQFNKQIKITDIKTWDLLPIIGQKGMQLFCKQGFFNNLKPYPYAIEVVKELNKKHNIHILTKPQNAITMVDKWCWIEEYMPFIKFEQVTMTSHKYDFIADIMIDDYDVYLDKFKINCGGKTIIMDRLYNQNYDYADFRTNNWISINSYIDTLSNN
;
A
#
# COMPACT_ATOMS: atom_id res chain seq x y z
N MET A 1 -8.62 4.42 6.83
CA MET A 1 -7.56 3.91 5.95
C MET A 1 -8.17 3.53 4.61
N PHE A 2 -7.47 2.90 3.65
CA PHE A 2 -7.98 2.79 2.28
C PHE A 2 -9.37 2.12 2.17
N LEU A 3 -9.52 0.88 2.66
CA LEU A 3 -10.80 0.17 2.57
C LEU A 3 -11.91 0.84 3.39
N ASP A 4 -11.59 1.35 4.58
CA ASP A 4 -12.58 2.02 5.43
C ASP A 4 -13.13 3.27 4.73
N TYR A 5 -12.23 4.07 4.13
CA TYR A 5 -12.60 5.26 3.37
C TYR A 5 -13.42 4.89 2.11
N LEU A 6 -12.95 3.89 1.36
CA LEU A 6 -13.67 3.40 0.19
C LEU A 6 -15.09 2.95 0.53
N ILE A 7 -15.25 2.11 1.56
CA ILE A 7 -16.54 1.57 1.99
C ILE A 7 -17.45 2.70 2.46
N HIS A 8 -16.91 3.65 3.23
CA HIS A 8 -17.65 4.83 3.66
C HIS A 8 -18.18 5.61 2.45
N GLU A 9 -17.31 5.99 1.51
CA GLU A 9 -17.68 6.72 0.30
C GLU A 9 -18.67 5.96 -0.58
N TYR A 10 -18.45 4.64 -0.76
CA TYR A 10 -19.33 3.80 -1.54
C TYR A 10 -20.72 3.71 -0.90
N ASN A 11 -20.80 3.44 0.39
CA ASN A 11 -22.07 3.35 1.11
C ASN A 11 -22.82 4.67 1.07
N TYR A 12 -22.13 5.79 1.29
CA TYR A 12 -22.72 7.13 1.24
C TYR A 12 -23.26 7.47 -0.17
N GLN A 13 -22.44 7.28 -1.22
CA GLN A 13 -22.81 7.71 -2.58
C GLN A 13 -23.87 6.81 -3.23
N PHE A 14 -23.89 5.54 -2.90
CA PHE A 14 -24.78 4.56 -3.56
C PHE A 14 -25.89 4.01 -2.64
N ASN A 15 -26.06 4.58 -1.46
CA ASN A 15 -27.01 4.14 -0.43
C ASN A 15 -26.91 2.61 -0.17
N LYS A 16 -25.70 2.14 0.12
CA LYS A 16 -25.37 0.73 0.41
C LYS A 16 -24.96 0.57 1.86
N GLN A 17 -24.79 -0.69 2.29
CA GLN A 17 -24.40 -1.04 3.66
C GLN A 17 -23.35 -2.15 3.67
N ILE A 18 -22.35 -2.06 2.78
CA ILE A 18 -21.22 -2.99 2.76
C ILE A 18 -20.38 -2.78 4.02
N LYS A 19 -19.88 -3.87 4.58
CA LYS A 19 -18.95 -3.87 5.72
C LYS A 19 -17.54 -4.24 5.25
N ILE A 20 -16.54 -3.84 6.01
CA ILE A 20 -15.15 -4.22 5.72
C ILE A 20 -14.95 -5.73 5.74
N THR A 21 -15.73 -6.44 6.55
CA THR A 21 -15.73 -7.90 6.64
C THR A 21 -16.25 -8.61 5.39
N ASP A 22 -16.90 -7.89 4.48
CA ASP A 22 -17.37 -8.44 3.21
C ASP A 22 -16.24 -8.50 2.15
N ILE A 23 -15.15 -7.80 2.40
CA ILE A 23 -13.97 -7.75 1.53
C ILE A 23 -13.04 -8.92 1.88
N LYS A 24 -13.09 -9.99 1.09
CA LYS A 24 -12.28 -11.21 1.29
C LYS A 24 -11.20 -11.41 0.25
N THR A 25 -11.19 -10.59 -0.80
CA THR A 25 -10.23 -10.64 -1.90
C THR A 25 -9.82 -9.24 -2.31
N TRP A 26 -8.66 -9.12 -2.97
CA TRP A 26 -8.21 -7.87 -3.56
C TRP A 26 -9.09 -7.41 -4.74
N ASP A 27 -9.77 -8.35 -5.43
CA ASP A 27 -10.72 -8.00 -6.49
C ASP A 27 -12.01 -7.45 -5.88
N LEU A 28 -12.15 -6.14 -5.92
CA LEU A 28 -13.31 -5.41 -5.40
C LEU A 28 -14.46 -5.32 -6.40
N LEU A 29 -14.21 -5.61 -7.68
CA LEU A 29 -15.22 -5.45 -8.74
C LEU A 29 -16.52 -6.22 -8.49
N PRO A 30 -16.49 -7.48 -8.02
CA PRO A 30 -17.71 -8.23 -7.71
C PRO A 30 -18.53 -7.62 -6.56
N ILE A 31 -17.88 -6.85 -5.67
CA ILE A 31 -18.51 -6.31 -4.45
C ILE A 31 -19.08 -4.91 -4.70
N ILE A 32 -18.29 -4.01 -5.29
CA ILE A 32 -18.66 -2.60 -5.46
C ILE A 32 -19.05 -2.24 -6.91
N GLY A 33 -18.89 -3.17 -7.85
CA GLY A 33 -19.22 -2.98 -9.27
C GLY A 33 -18.41 -1.87 -9.94
N GLN A 34 -18.65 -1.65 -11.23
CA GLN A 34 -17.95 -0.63 -12.03
C GLN A 34 -18.11 0.78 -11.44
N LYS A 35 -19.30 1.12 -10.93
CA LYS A 35 -19.55 2.45 -10.33
C LYS A 35 -18.71 2.69 -9.08
N GLY A 36 -18.57 1.66 -8.23
CA GLY A 36 -17.68 1.75 -7.06
C GLY A 36 -16.20 1.84 -7.44
N MET A 37 -15.78 1.11 -8.47
CA MET A 37 -14.41 1.20 -8.99
C MET A 37 -14.05 2.61 -9.51
N GLN A 38 -15.03 3.38 -10.01
CA GLN A 38 -14.82 4.76 -10.44
C GLN A 38 -14.47 5.73 -9.29
N LEU A 39 -14.77 5.35 -8.03
CA LEU A 39 -14.36 6.16 -6.88
C LEU A 39 -12.83 6.33 -6.82
N PHE A 40 -12.08 5.28 -7.19
CA PHE A 40 -10.62 5.34 -7.25
C PHE A 40 -10.07 6.33 -8.29
N CYS A 41 -10.89 6.78 -9.21
CA CYS A 41 -10.50 7.68 -10.28
C CYS A 41 -10.84 9.14 -9.97
N LYS A 42 -11.54 9.40 -8.86
CA LYS A 42 -11.97 10.76 -8.48
C LYS A 42 -10.83 11.55 -7.85
N GLN A 43 -10.81 12.85 -8.16
CA GLN A 43 -9.95 13.81 -7.48
C GLN A 43 -10.23 13.82 -5.98
N GLY A 44 -9.18 13.87 -5.18
CA GLY A 44 -9.25 13.91 -3.73
C GLY A 44 -9.39 12.53 -3.08
N PHE A 45 -9.69 11.46 -3.83
CA PHE A 45 -9.88 10.15 -3.21
C PHE A 45 -8.63 9.71 -2.45
N PHE A 46 -7.47 9.71 -3.09
CA PHE A 46 -6.21 9.30 -2.45
C PHE A 46 -5.67 10.37 -1.51
N ASN A 47 -5.85 11.64 -1.83
CA ASN A 47 -5.40 12.75 -0.99
C ASN A 47 -6.09 12.79 0.38
N ASN A 48 -7.34 12.32 0.46
CA ASN A 48 -8.10 12.28 1.72
C ASN A 48 -7.79 11.06 2.61
N LEU A 49 -6.97 10.13 2.16
CA LEU A 49 -6.62 8.95 2.95
C LEU A 49 -5.74 9.35 4.15
N LYS A 50 -6.07 8.84 5.32
CA LYS A 50 -5.19 9.00 6.49
C LYS A 50 -4.12 7.90 6.49
N PRO A 51 -2.88 8.21 6.91
CA PRO A 51 -1.83 7.19 7.06
C PRO A 51 -2.21 6.18 8.16
N TYR A 52 -1.62 5.00 8.07
CA TYR A 52 -1.69 4.02 9.15
C TYR A 52 -0.95 4.53 10.39
N PRO A 53 -1.37 4.12 11.61
CA PRO A 53 -0.64 4.46 12.82
C PRO A 53 0.84 4.09 12.72
N TYR A 54 1.70 5.01 13.09
CA TYR A 54 3.17 4.90 13.07
C TYR A 54 3.82 4.71 11.69
N ALA A 55 3.04 4.68 10.59
CA ALA A 55 3.60 4.47 9.25
C ALA A 55 4.60 5.56 8.87
N ILE A 56 4.23 6.82 9.10
CA ILE A 56 5.07 7.96 8.73
C ILE A 56 6.35 8.01 9.55
N GLU A 57 6.23 7.82 10.85
CA GLU A 57 7.36 7.81 11.80
C GLU A 57 8.34 6.70 11.45
N VAL A 58 7.83 5.49 11.20
CA VAL A 58 8.68 4.33 10.85
C VAL A 58 9.35 4.54 9.49
N VAL A 59 8.64 4.98 8.47
CA VAL A 59 9.25 5.25 7.15
C VAL A 59 10.31 6.34 7.26
N LYS A 60 10.08 7.37 8.10
CA LYS A 60 11.06 8.44 8.34
C LYS A 60 12.33 7.90 9.01
N GLU A 61 12.20 7.01 10.00
CA GLU A 61 13.36 6.38 10.64
C GLU A 61 14.11 5.44 9.69
N LEU A 62 13.39 4.63 8.92
CA LEU A 62 13.99 3.76 7.91
C LEU A 62 14.72 4.58 6.82
N ASN A 63 14.19 5.71 6.40
CA ASN A 63 14.80 6.57 5.37
C ASN A 63 16.13 7.21 5.83
N LYS A 64 16.44 7.23 7.13
CA LYS A 64 17.75 7.67 7.65
C LYS A 64 18.82 6.60 7.49
N LYS A 65 18.45 5.32 7.48
CA LYS A 65 19.35 4.16 7.51
C LYS A 65 19.41 3.43 6.17
N HIS A 66 18.36 3.51 5.37
CA HIS A 66 18.15 2.72 4.16
C HIS A 66 17.74 3.62 2.99
N ASN A 67 17.93 3.13 1.77
CA ASN A 67 17.44 3.78 0.56
C ASN A 67 15.96 3.38 0.34
N ILE A 68 15.04 4.23 0.79
CA ILE A 68 13.61 3.98 0.69
C ILE A 68 13.09 4.46 -0.67
N HIS A 69 12.27 3.63 -1.33
CA HIS A 69 11.52 4.00 -2.52
C HIS A 69 10.03 3.74 -2.32
N ILE A 70 9.21 4.72 -2.70
CA ILE A 70 7.76 4.62 -2.70
C ILE A 70 7.29 4.17 -4.08
N LEU A 71 6.69 2.98 -4.15
CA LEU A 71 6.14 2.43 -5.37
C LEU A 71 4.62 2.50 -5.32
N THR A 72 3.99 3.22 -6.24
CA THR A 72 2.54 3.38 -6.24
C THR A 72 1.95 3.28 -7.63
N LYS A 73 0.75 2.66 -7.74
CA LYS A 73 0.00 2.51 -8.99
C LYS A 73 -1.13 3.55 -9.04
N PRO A 74 -1.03 4.61 -9.83
CA PRO A 74 -2.17 5.47 -10.12
C PRO A 74 -3.11 4.81 -11.13
N GLN A 75 -4.40 5.16 -11.08
CA GLN A 75 -5.41 4.70 -12.04
C GLN A 75 -5.50 5.61 -13.27
N ASN A 76 -5.18 6.89 -13.10
CA ASN A 76 -5.17 7.91 -14.14
C ASN A 76 -4.30 9.10 -13.70
N ALA A 77 -4.22 10.16 -14.54
CA ALA A 77 -3.44 11.35 -14.25
C ALA A 77 -3.91 12.11 -13.00
N ILE A 78 -5.22 12.13 -12.72
CA ILE A 78 -5.79 12.79 -11.54
C ILE A 78 -5.30 12.08 -10.27
N THR A 79 -5.39 10.77 -10.23
CA THR A 79 -4.94 9.98 -9.07
C THR A 79 -3.43 9.94 -8.92
N MET A 80 -2.67 10.21 -10.00
CA MET A 80 -1.23 10.43 -9.93
C MET A 80 -0.92 11.68 -9.12
N VAL A 81 -1.61 12.79 -9.42
CA VAL A 81 -1.46 14.05 -8.67
C VAL A 81 -1.91 13.87 -7.22
N ASP A 82 -3.07 13.25 -6.97
CA ASP A 82 -3.56 12.98 -5.62
C ASP A 82 -2.53 12.23 -4.76
N LYS A 83 -1.95 11.17 -5.32
CA LYS A 83 -0.95 10.36 -4.60
C LYS A 83 0.34 11.12 -4.35
N TRP A 84 0.75 11.96 -5.31
CA TRP A 84 1.90 12.83 -5.12
C TRP A 84 1.65 13.84 -3.99
N CYS A 85 0.51 14.56 -4.01
CA CYS A 85 0.15 15.51 -2.97
C CYS A 85 0.09 14.85 -1.58
N TRP A 86 -0.43 13.61 -1.51
CA TRP A 86 -0.44 12.83 -0.28
C TRP A 86 0.98 12.55 0.24
N ILE A 87 1.91 12.18 -0.66
CA ILE A 87 3.30 11.95 -0.28
C ILE A 87 3.96 13.26 0.21
N GLU A 88 3.74 14.37 -0.47
CA GLU A 88 4.26 15.67 -0.04
C GLU A 88 3.72 16.11 1.31
N GLU A 89 2.42 15.88 1.57
CA GLU A 89 1.77 16.24 2.84
C GLU A 89 2.30 15.42 4.02
N TYR A 90 2.35 14.08 3.86
CA TYR A 90 2.64 13.19 4.98
C TYR A 90 4.11 12.76 5.06
N MET A 91 4.82 12.75 3.96
CA MET A 91 6.22 12.30 3.87
C MET A 91 7.13 13.33 3.17
N PRO A 92 7.18 14.60 3.61
CA PRO A 92 8.00 15.65 2.99
C PRO A 92 9.51 15.38 3.04
N PHE A 93 9.93 14.35 3.76
CA PHE A 93 11.31 13.87 3.83
C PHE A 93 11.67 12.89 2.70
N ILE A 94 10.68 12.41 1.92
CA ILE A 94 10.89 11.58 0.73
C ILE A 94 11.14 12.51 -0.46
N LYS A 95 12.25 12.30 -1.14
CA LYS A 95 12.63 13.09 -2.31
C LYS A 95 11.88 12.62 -3.56
N PHE A 96 11.82 13.48 -4.56
CA PHE A 96 11.14 13.19 -5.83
C PHE A 96 11.67 11.90 -6.49
N GLU A 97 12.99 11.74 -6.54
CA GLU A 97 13.64 10.55 -7.11
C GLU A 97 13.40 9.24 -6.36
N GLN A 98 12.86 9.31 -5.14
CA GLN A 98 12.46 8.14 -4.35
C GLN A 98 11.02 7.69 -4.63
N VAL A 99 10.33 8.31 -5.58
CA VAL A 99 8.93 7.97 -5.89
C VAL A 99 8.82 7.45 -7.32
N THR A 100 8.30 6.26 -7.48
CA THR A 100 8.03 5.64 -8.79
C THR A 100 6.56 5.31 -8.92
N MET A 101 5.92 5.87 -9.94
CA MET A 101 4.52 5.58 -10.26
C MET A 101 4.44 4.50 -11.35
N THR A 102 4.12 3.28 -10.96
CA THR A 102 4.14 2.11 -11.84
C THR A 102 3.09 1.06 -11.44
N SER A 103 2.59 0.31 -12.42
CA SER A 103 1.83 -0.93 -12.20
C SER A 103 2.73 -2.16 -12.02
N HIS A 104 4.03 -2.03 -12.35
CA HIS A 104 5.01 -3.12 -12.31
C HIS A 104 5.97 -2.94 -11.12
N LYS A 105 5.42 -2.79 -9.92
CA LYS A 105 6.21 -2.60 -8.69
C LYS A 105 7.25 -3.71 -8.48
N TYR A 106 6.93 -4.92 -8.91
CA TYR A 106 7.75 -6.13 -8.77
C TYR A 106 9.00 -6.17 -9.68
N ASP A 107 9.12 -5.23 -10.61
CA ASP A 107 10.33 -5.10 -11.46
C ASP A 107 11.36 -4.14 -10.85
N PHE A 108 11.03 -3.51 -9.71
CA PHE A 108 11.94 -2.63 -9.01
C PHE A 108 12.92 -3.44 -8.17
N ILE A 109 14.23 -3.27 -8.44
CA ILE A 109 15.29 -4.00 -7.72
C ILE A 109 15.45 -3.39 -6.32
N ALA A 110 15.24 -4.22 -5.31
CA ALA A 110 15.40 -3.87 -3.90
C ALA A 110 15.72 -5.10 -3.06
N ASP A 111 16.21 -4.90 -1.84
CA ASP A 111 16.47 -5.99 -0.89
C ASP A 111 15.18 -6.43 -0.19
N ILE A 112 14.24 -5.50 0.03
CA ILE A 112 12.98 -5.74 0.74
C ILE A 112 11.83 -5.06 0.02
N MET A 113 10.71 -5.77 -0.15
CA MET A 113 9.44 -5.21 -0.61
C MET A 113 8.38 -5.33 0.48
N ILE A 114 7.68 -4.22 0.76
CA ILE A 114 6.54 -4.14 1.67
C ILE A 114 5.31 -3.82 0.83
N ASP A 115 4.33 -4.72 0.81
CA ASP A 115 3.06 -4.49 0.09
C ASP A 115 1.92 -5.24 0.80
N ASP A 116 0.67 -4.94 0.48
CA ASP A 116 -0.51 -5.66 0.95
C ASP A 116 -1.11 -6.59 -0.13
N TYR A 117 -0.56 -6.52 -1.35
CA TYR A 117 -0.98 -7.34 -2.47
C TYR A 117 0.02 -8.46 -2.75
N ASP A 118 -0.39 -9.69 -2.43
CA ASP A 118 0.38 -10.92 -2.52
C ASP A 118 1.03 -11.15 -3.90
N VAL A 119 0.29 -10.88 -4.99
CA VAL A 119 0.81 -11.05 -6.36
C VAL A 119 2.05 -10.19 -6.63
N TYR A 120 2.14 -9.00 -6.03
CA TYR A 120 3.35 -8.17 -6.17
C TYR A 120 4.53 -8.77 -5.41
N LEU A 121 4.29 -9.29 -4.21
CA LEU A 121 5.33 -9.92 -3.39
C LEU A 121 5.88 -11.20 -4.03
N ASP A 122 5.00 -12.06 -4.58
CA ASP A 122 5.42 -13.26 -5.29
C ASP A 122 6.31 -12.94 -6.49
N LYS A 123 5.86 -12.03 -7.34
CA LYS A 123 6.62 -11.62 -8.52
C LYS A 123 7.95 -10.96 -8.15
N PHE A 124 7.95 -10.11 -7.11
CA PHE A 124 9.17 -9.49 -6.61
C PHE A 124 10.17 -10.55 -6.12
N LYS A 125 9.70 -11.54 -5.36
CA LYS A 125 10.54 -12.64 -4.88
C LYS A 125 11.15 -13.46 -6.01
N ILE A 126 10.37 -13.70 -7.08
CA ILE A 126 10.86 -14.39 -8.29
C ILE A 126 11.87 -13.53 -9.06
N ASN A 127 11.58 -12.25 -9.27
CA ASN A 127 12.38 -11.38 -10.12
C ASN A 127 13.66 -10.87 -9.44
N CYS A 128 13.58 -10.57 -8.14
CA CYS A 128 14.64 -9.89 -7.39
C CYS A 128 15.28 -10.76 -6.30
N GLY A 129 14.60 -11.82 -5.86
CA GLY A 129 15.09 -12.68 -4.77
C GLY A 129 15.12 -12.01 -3.38
N GLY A 130 14.57 -10.81 -3.26
CA GLY A 130 14.57 -10.03 -2.01
C GLY A 130 13.58 -10.57 -0.99
N LYS A 131 13.66 -10.02 0.24
CA LYS A 131 12.73 -10.33 1.32
C LYS A 131 11.38 -9.64 1.12
N THR A 132 10.32 -10.30 1.56
CA THR A 132 8.95 -9.80 1.41
C THR A 132 8.28 -9.61 2.76
N ILE A 133 7.63 -8.45 2.94
CA ILE A 133 6.81 -8.16 4.12
C ILE A 133 5.39 -7.92 3.64
N ILE A 134 4.46 -8.77 4.08
CA ILE A 134 3.04 -8.56 3.77
C ILE A 134 2.36 -7.78 4.89
N MET A 135 1.71 -6.67 4.49
CA MET A 135 0.81 -5.94 5.38
C MET A 135 -0.49 -6.73 5.54
N ASP A 136 -0.71 -7.28 6.73
CA ASP A 136 -1.85 -8.13 7.05
C ASP A 136 -3.19 -7.41 6.84
N ARG A 137 -4.05 -7.99 5.99
CA ARG A 137 -5.37 -7.47 5.62
C ARG A 137 -6.37 -8.62 5.47
N LEU A 138 -7.66 -8.32 5.60
CA LEU A 138 -8.73 -9.33 5.46
C LEU A 138 -8.73 -10.05 4.11
N TYR A 139 -8.24 -9.40 3.06
CA TYR A 139 -8.22 -9.93 1.70
C TYR A 139 -6.95 -10.72 1.34
N ASN A 140 -5.97 -10.79 2.23
CA ASN A 140 -4.73 -11.55 1.99
C ASN A 140 -4.45 -12.63 3.03
N GLN A 141 -5.47 -13.09 3.76
CA GLN A 141 -5.32 -14.07 4.85
C GLN A 141 -4.82 -15.43 4.39
N ASN A 142 -5.05 -15.80 3.14
CA ASN A 142 -4.64 -17.09 2.57
C ASN A 142 -3.22 -17.09 2.00
N TYR A 143 -2.46 -15.99 2.15
CA TYR A 143 -1.11 -15.88 1.63
C TYR A 143 -0.07 -16.13 2.72
N ASP A 144 0.70 -17.21 2.62
CA ASP A 144 1.64 -17.66 3.65
C ASP A 144 3.11 -17.64 3.19
N TYR A 145 3.41 -17.07 2.01
CA TYR A 145 4.76 -17.10 1.41
C TYR A 145 5.64 -15.88 1.71
N ALA A 146 5.11 -14.87 2.41
CA ALA A 146 5.91 -13.72 2.83
C ALA A 146 6.92 -14.12 3.92
N ASP A 147 8.10 -13.49 3.89
CA ASP A 147 9.12 -13.69 4.92
C ASP A 147 8.66 -13.12 6.28
N PHE A 148 7.82 -12.09 6.27
CA PHE A 148 7.22 -11.51 7.48
C PHE A 148 5.80 -11.01 7.21
N ARG A 149 4.88 -11.25 8.16
CA ARG A 149 3.50 -10.78 8.14
C ARG A 149 3.21 -9.92 9.36
N THR A 150 2.65 -8.73 9.17
CA THR A 150 2.23 -7.87 10.28
C THR A 150 1.21 -6.82 9.81
N ASN A 151 0.39 -6.32 10.73
CA ASN A 151 -0.43 -5.12 10.54
C ASN A 151 0.16 -3.88 11.23
N ASN A 152 1.34 -3.99 11.83
CA ASN A 152 1.96 -2.97 12.68
C ASN A 152 3.28 -2.48 12.10
N TRP A 153 3.38 -1.19 11.83
CA TRP A 153 4.58 -0.56 11.27
C TRP A 153 5.78 -0.61 12.23
N ILE A 154 5.57 -0.58 13.54
CA ILE A 154 6.67 -0.71 14.52
C ILE A 154 7.32 -2.10 14.37
N SER A 155 6.52 -3.15 14.17
CA SER A 155 7.04 -4.51 13.96
C SER A 155 7.84 -4.63 12.65
N ILE A 156 7.49 -3.85 11.62
CA ILE A 156 8.28 -3.77 10.36
C ILE A 156 9.67 -3.23 10.65
N ASN A 157 9.78 -2.11 11.38
CA ASN A 157 11.07 -1.55 11.73
C ASN A 157 11.94 -2.56 12.51
N SER A 158 11.35 -3.19 13.51
CA SER A 158 12.06 -4.21 14.30
C SER A 158 12.55 -5.39 13.46
N TYR A 159 11.72 -5.87 12.53
CA TYR A 159 12.11 -6.95 11.62
C TYR A 159 13.25 -6.54 10.69
N ILE A 160 13.20 -5.36 10.09
CA ILE A 160 14.27 -4.84 9.20
C ILE A 160 15.58 -4.67 9.98
N ASP A 161 15.54 -4.18 11.22
CA ASP A 161 16.72 -4.05 12.08
C ASP A 161 17.38 -5.44 12.35
N THR A 162 16.59 -6.53 12.42
CA THR A 162 17.17 -7.89 12.57
C THR A 162 17.90 -8.35 11.31
N LEU A 163 17.46 -7.96 10.13
CA LEU A 163 18.10 -8.32 8.86
C LEU A 163 19.40 -7.57 8.62
N SER A 164 19.52 -6.35 9.15
CA SER A 164 20.69 -5.49 8.99
C SER A 164 21.84 -5.87 9.93
N ASN A 165 21.58 -6.69 10.95
CA ASN A 165 22.58 -7.12 11.96
C ASN A 165 23.13 -8.52 11.70
N ASN A 166 22.70 -9.18 10.61
CA ASN A 166 23.20 -10.48 10.16
C ASN A 166 24.00 -10.33 8.87
#